data_34d65627cdd4aba8b5d6829e290a4e8d
#
_entry.id   34d65627cdd4aba8b5d6829e290a4e8d
#
_cell.length_a   1.000
_cell.length_b   1.000
_cell.length_c   1.000
_cell.angle_alpha   90.00
_cell.angle_beta   90.00
_cell.angle_gamma   90.00
#
_symmetry.space_group_name_H-M   'P 1'
#
loop_
_entity.id
_entity.type
_entity.pdbx_description
1 polymer ?
#
loop_
_entity_poly.entity_id
_entity_poly.type
_entity_poly.pdbx_seq_one_letter_code
_entity_poly.pdbx_strand_id
1 'polypeptide(L)'
;MKTSNTIDIKGSRFYYSILSAFIIGGLLGTGYLLIEGFKFSSGYSFIWLFGGLIFFPVFLYLFCWFLPGLIPGRSLFSIVQGPGGSVTSRKGDISFAAVKHIELRRNGLTLVNSIYVESIEGKTFPIPTYDLIDDTDFAVLIDQHIYPYMNMEAKAMWDGQVNLKKLYDDVGYERKAENEVITGIY
;
A
#
# COMPACT_ATOMS: atom_id res chain seq x y z
N MET A 1 4.65 0.91 -33.17
CA MET A 1 3.92 0.64 -31.91
C MET A 1 4.95 0.71 -30.80
N LYS A 2 4.93 1.75 -29.95
CA LYS A 2 5.77 1.78 -28.74
C LYS A 2 5.16 0.78 -27.76
N THR A 3 5.87 -0.29 -27.48
CA THR A 3 5.51 -1.22 -26.39
C THR A 3 5.63 -0.44 -25.07
N SER A 4 4.49 -0.02 -24.53
CA SER A 4 4.43 0.56 -23.19
C SER A 4 4.83 -0.54 -22.20
N ASN A 5 5.95 -0.32 -21.50
CA ASN A 5 6.41 -1.26 -20.48
C ASN A 5 5.53 -1.09 -19.24
N THR A 6 4.67 -2.05 -18.98
CA THR A 6 3.78 -2.02 -17.81
C THR A 6 4.40 -2.83 -16.67
N ILE A 7 4.55 -2.19 -15.52
CA ILE A 7 5.06 -2.81 -14.30
C ILE A 7 3.91 -3.00 -13.34
N ASP A 8 3.62 -4.25 -12.98
CA ASP A 8 2.62 -4.59 -11.98
C ASP A 8 3.23 -4.55 -10.58
N ILE A 9 2.79 -3.62 -9.77
CA ILE A 9 3.24 -3.47 -8.39
C ILE A 9 2.43 -4.42 -7.51
N LYS A 10 3.15 -5.35 -6.90
CA LYS A 10 2.63 -6.34 -5.95
C LYS A 10 3.14 -6.02 -4.56
N GLY A 11 2.33 -6.32 -3.55
CA GLY A 11 2.76 -6.19 -2.17
C GLY A 11 3.89 -7.14 -1.80
N SER A 12 4.65 -6.77 -0.78
CA SER A 12 5.71 -7.59 -0.21
C SER A 12 5.16 -8.92 0.32
N ARG A 13 5.81 -10.03 -0.07
CA ARG A 13 5.45 -11.38 0.42
C ARG A 13 5.61 -11.51 1.93
N PHE A 14 6.57 -10.80 2.48
CA PHE A 14 6.84 -10.79 3.92
C PHE A 14 5.69 -10.13 4.69
N TYR A 15 5.30 -8.92 4.31
CA TYR A 15 4.16 -8.22 4.92
C TYR A 15 2.86 -8.97 4.72
N TYR A 16 2.65 -9.57 3.54
CA TYR A 16 1.52 -10.43 3.28
C TYR A 16 1.43 -11.59 4.29
N SER A 17 2.54 -12.30 4.54
CA SER A 17 2.56 -13.45 5.45
C SER A 17 2.27 -13.03 6.89
N ILE A 18 2.90 -11.95 7.36
CA ILE A 18 2.68 -11.42 8.71
C ILE A 18 1.24 -10.96 8.89
N LEU A 19 0.73 -10.16 7.95
CA LEU A 19 -0.62 -9.62 8.01
C LEU A 19 -1.67 -10.74 8.00
N SER A 20 -1.50 -11.73 7.10
CA SER A 20 -2.39 -12.88 7.01
C SER A 20 -2.38 -13.69 8.31
N ALA A 21 -1.20 -14.00 8.87
CA ALA A 21 -1.07 -14.73 10.12
C ALA A 21 -1.71 -13.97 11.28
N PHE A 22 -1.51 -12.65 11.37
CA PHE A 22 -2.08 -11.81 12.42
C PHE A 22 -3.61 -11.75 12.34
N ILE A 23 -4.16 -11.43 11.17
CA ILE A 23 -5.62 -11.25 11.01
C ILE A 23 -6.35 -12.60 11.12
N ILE A 24 -5.89 -13.63 10.41
CA ILE A 24 -6.55 -14.95 10.42
C ILE A 24 -6.34 -15.63 11.78
N GLY A 25 -5.12 -15.58 12.32
CA GLY A 25 -4.81 -16.13 13.64
C GLY A 25 -5.60 -15.44 14.74
N GLY A 26 -5.72 -14.11 14.72
CA GLY A 26 -6.53 -13.33 15.64
C GLY A 26 -8.02 -13.68 15.56
N LEU A 27 -8.55 -13.80 14.33
CA LEU A 27 -9.95 -14.17 14.10
C LEU A 27 -10.27 -15.59 14.63
N LEU A 28 -9.40 -16.55 14.33
CA LEU A 28 -9.56 -17.94 14.81
C LEU A 28 -9.40 -18.03 16.32
N GLY A 29 -8.37 -17.35 16.89
CA GLY A 29 -8.11 -17.33 18.32
C GLY A 29 -9.26 -16.71 19.11
N THR A 30 -9.76 -15.54 18.68
CA THR A 30 -10.90 -14.88 19.36
C THR A 30 -12.20 -15.63 19.16
N GLY A 31 -12.40 -16.29 18.01
CA GLY A 31 -13.50 -17.21 17.78
C GLY A 31 -13.48 -18.41 18.73
N TYR A 32 -12.29 -18.99 18.94
CA TYR A 32 -12.09 -20.06 19.92
C TYR A 32 -12.43 -19.59 21.34
N LEU A 33 -12.00 -18.39 21.75
CA LEU A 33 -12.33 -17.82 23.06
C LEU A 33 -13.86 -17.69 23.25
N LEU A 34 -14.59 -17.27 22.21
CA LEU A 34 -16.05 -17.21 22.26
C LEU A 34 -16.66 -18.60 22.50
N ILE A 35 -16.23 -19.60 21.72
CA ILE A 35 -16.77 -20.96 21.81
C ILE A 35 -16.53 -21.55 23.21
N GLU A 36 -15.30 -21.45 23.73
CA GLU A 36 -14.96 -21.96 25.06
C GLU A 36 -15.63 -21.15 26.18
N GLY A 37 -15.74 -19.82 25.99
CA GLY A 37 -16.45 -18.97 26.96
C GLY A 37 -17.91 -19.34 27.11
N PHE A 38 -18.62 -19.63 26.02
CA PHE A 38 -20.03 -20.04 26.05
C PHE A 38 -20.28 -21.43 26.66
N LYS A 39 -19.26 -22.29 26.72
CA LYS A 39 -19.42 -23.61 27.37
C LYS A 39 -19.57 -23.53 28.88
N PHE A 40 -19.12 -22.43 29.51
CA PHE A 40 -19.12 -22.24 30.97
C PHE A 40 -18.50 -23.40 31.75
N SER A 41 -17.52 -24.10 31.16
CA SER A 41 -16.93 -25.31 31.68
C SER A 41 -15.76 -25.06 32.65
N SER A 42 -15.27 -23.82 32.75
CA SER A 42 -14.14 -23.45 33.61
C SER A 42 -14.39 -22.15 34.37
N GLY A 43 -13.64 -21.92 35.46
CA GLY A 43 -13.67 -20.65 36.19
C GLY A 43 -13.24 -19.43 35.37
N TYR A 44 -12.58 -19.65 34.22
CA TYR A 44 -12.13 -18.58 33.30
C TYR A 44 -13.10 -18.31 32.16
N SER A 45 -14.24 -19.01 32.07
CA SER A 45 -15.19 -18.89 30.95
C SER A 45 -15.67 -17.48 30.75
N PHE A 46 -15.90 -16.70 31.81
CA PHE A 46 -16.27 -15.28 31.69
C PHE A 46 -15.16 -14.43 31.06
N ILE A 47 -13.91 -14.66 31.45
CA ILE A 47 -12.76 -13.92 30.88
C ILE A 47 -12.64 -14.24 29.38
N TRP A 48 -12.77 -15.50 28.99
CA TRP A 48 -12.74 -15.92 27.60
C TRP A 48 -13.90 -15.34 26.81
N LEU A 49 -15.11 -15.38 27.38
CA LEU A 49 -16.30 -14.81 26.74
C LEU A 49 -16.15 -13.30 26.49
N PHE A 50 -15.77 -12.53 27.52
CA PHE A 50 -15.57 -11.08 27.38
C PHE A 50 -14.43 -10.75 26.41
N GLY A 51 -13.30 -11.46 26.51
CA GLY A 51 -12.20 -11.32 25.57
C GLY A 51 -12.64 -11.57 24.12
N GLY A 52 -13.35 -12.67 23.91
CA GLY A 52 -13.90 -13.00 22.58
C GLY A 52 -14.89 -11.96 22.08
N LEU A 53 -15.84 -11.51 22.92
CA LEU A 53 -16.83 -10.49 22.54
C LEU A 53 -16.23 -9.14 22.16
N ILE A 54 -15.13 -8.75 22.80
CA ILE A 54 -14.44 -7.48 22.48
C ILE A 54 -13.57 -7.61 21.24
N PHE A 55 -12.72 -8.66 21.16
CA PHE A 55 -11.71 -8.75 20.12
C PHE A 55 -12.20 -9.40 18.83
N PHE A 56 -13.15 -10.33 18.87
CA PHE A 56 -13.67 -10.98 17.66
C PHE A 56 -14.26 -9.97 16.66
N PRO A 57 -15.11 -9.00 17.05
CA PRO A 57 -15.60 -7.97 16.12
C PRO A 57 -14.48 -7.13 15.53
N VAL A 58 -13.41 -6.83 16.30
CA VAL A 58 -12.25 -6.08 15.81
C VAL A 58 -11.52 -6.85 14.72
N PHE A 59 -11.20 -8.13 14.97
CA PHE A 59 -10.52 -8.96 13.96
C PHE A 59 -11.42 -9.24 12.74
N LEU A 60 -12.73 -9.39 12.94
CA LEU A 60 -13.69 -9.53 11.84
C LEU A 60 -13.74 -8.25 10.98
N TYR A 61 -13.73 -7.08 11.62
CA TYR A 61 -13.66 -5.79 10.92
C TYR A 61 -12.37 -5.67 10.10
N LEU A 62 -11.21 -5.95 10.70
CA LEU A 62 -9.92 -5.96 10.01
C LEU A 62 -9.92 -6.95 8.85
N PHE A 63 -10.41 -8.17 9.05
CA PHE A 63 -10.52 -9.19 8.01
C PHE A 63 -11.32 -8.69 6.81
N CYS A 64 -12.48 -8.07 7.03
CA CYS A 64 -13.32 -7.54 5.94
C CYS A 64 -12.60 -6.47 5.12
N TRP A 65 -11.88 -5.55 5.78
CA TRP A 65 -11.18 -4.47 5.08
C TRP A 65 -9.89 -4.91 4.40
N PHE A 66 -9.16 -5.84 4.99
CA PHE A 66 -7.91 -6.35 4.42
C PHE A 66 -8.11 -7.52 3.46
N LEU A 67 -9.32 -8.10 3.38
CA LEU A 67 -9.62 -9.25 2.52
C LEU A 67 -9.11 -9.12 1.08
N PRO A 68 -9.24 -7.97 0.39
CA PRO A 68 -8.70 -7.85 -0.96
C PRO A 68 -7.17 -7.91 -1.01
N GLY A 69 -6.48 -7.48 0.06
CA GLY A 69 -5.02 -7.55 0.21
C GLY A 69 -4.52 -8.94 0.61
N LEU A 70 -5.38 -9.80 1.15
CA LEU A 70 -5.04 -11.17 1.54
C LEU A 70 -5.02 -12.16 0.36
N ILE A 71 -5.34 -11.72 -0.86
CA ILE A 71 -5.31 -12.57 -2.06
C ILE A 71 -3.87 -12.62 -2.60
N PRO A 72 -3.21 -13.80 -2.61
CA PRO A 72 -1.82 -13.92 -3.03
C PRO A 72 -1.62 -13.53 -4.50
N GLY A 73 -0.51 -12.81 -4.76
CA GLY A 73 -0.10 -12.49 -6.13
C GLY A 73 -0.93 -11.41 -6.85
N ARG A 74 -1.91 -10.83 -6.18
CA ARG A 74 -2.70 -9.74 -6.74
C ARG A 74 -1.85 -8.47 -6.91
N SER A 75 -1.93 -7.84 -8.08
CA SER A 75 -1.38 -6.51 -8.30
C SER A 75 -2.22 -5.46 -7.56
N LEU A 76 -1.56 -4.57 -6.85
CA LEU A 76 -2.17 -3.43 -6.16
C LEU A 76 -2.54 -2.35 -7.17
N PHE A 77 -1.60 -2.03 -8.04
CA PHE A 77 -1.74 -1.11 -9.18
C PHE A 77 -0.64 -1.41 -10.21
N SER A 78 -0.76 -0.80 -11.38
CA SER A 78 0.19 -0.95 -12.46
C SER A 78 0.74 0.41 -12.87
N ILE A 79 2.01 0.46 -13.23
CA ILE A 79 2.70 1.64 -13.74
C ILE A 79 2.99 1.42 -15.21
N VAL A 80 2.44 2.26 -16.07
CA VAL A 80 2.76 2.31 -17.48
C VAL A 80 3.89 3.31 -17.67
N GLN A 81 5.09 2.83 -17.99
CA GLN A 81 6.28 3.67 -18.13
C GLN A 81 6.30 4.46 -19.44
N GLY A 82 6.96 5.62 -19.39
CA GLY A 82 7.24 6.46 -20.57
C GLY A 82 6.69 7.87 -20.44
N PRO A 83 6.96 8.74 -21.45
CA PRO A 83 6.57 10.16 -21.43
C PRO A 83 5.05 10.40 -21.39
N GLY A 84 4.25 9.44 -21.81
CA GLY A 84 2.79 9.44 -21.71
C GLY A 84 2.29 8.41 -20.69
N GLY A 85 3.14 8.05 -19.73
CA GLY A 85 2.84 7.01 -18.75
C GLY A 85 1.77 7.41 -17.74
N SER A 86 1.27 6.40 -17.05
CA SER A 86 0.18 6.57 -16.09
C SER A 86 0.27 5.55 -14.96
N VAL A 87 -0.35 5.90 -13.84
CA VAL A 87 -0.67 4.95 -12.78
C VAL A 87 -2.08 4.44 -13.01
N THR A 88 -2.20 3.13 -13.20
CA THR A 88 -3.48 2.45 -13.42
C THR A 88 -3.88 1.69 -12.17
N SER A 89 -5.05 1.95 -11.66
CA SER A 89 -5.62 1.25 -10.52
C SER A 89 -7.08 0.85 -10.79
N ARG A 90 -7.68 0.07 -9.88
CA ARG A 90 -9.12 -0.26 -9.98
C ARG A 90 -10.05 0.94 -9.90
N LYS A 91 -9.56 2.08 -9.38
CA LYS A 91 -10.36 3.30 -9.19
C LYS A 91 -10.19 4.31 -10.31
N GLY A 92 -9.31 4.02 -11.26
CA GLY A 92 -9.06 4.85 -12.43
C GLY A 92 -7.57 4.94 -12.77
N ASP A 93 -7.32 5.68 -13.84
CA ASP A 93 -5.99 5.93 -14.38
C ASP A 93 -5.66 7.41 -14.22
N ILE A 94 -4.41 7.70 -13.87
CA ILE A 94 -3.90 9.07 -13.81
C ILE A 94 -2.58 9.14 -14.56
N SER A 95 -2.49 10.07 -15.54
CA SER A 95 -1.24 10.35 -16.25
C SER A 95 -0.22 11.00 -15.31
N PHE A 96 1.06 10.66 -15.44
CA PHE A 96 2.13 11.27 -14.64
C PHE A 96 2.19 12.79 -14.79
N ALA A 97 1.92 13.31 -16.01
CA ALA A 97 1.88 14.74 -16.25
C ALA A 97 0.73 15.46 -15.51
N ALA A 98 -0.32 14.74 -15.16
CA ALA A 98 -1.46 15.27 -14.41
C ALA A 98 -1.32 15.13 -12.89
N VAL A 99 -0.28 14.47 -12.42
CA VAL A 99 0.00 14.34 -10.98
C VAL A 99 0.46 15.69 -10.44
N LYS A 100 -0.18 16.14 -9.35
CA LYS A 100 0.21 17.31 -8.57
C LYS A 100 0.95 16.89 -7.30
N HIS A 101 0.37 15.94 -6.56
CA HIS A 101 0.91 15.46 -5.29
C HIS A 101 0.66 13.97 -5.13
N ILE A 102 1.59 13.28 -4.46
CA ILE A 102 1.48 11.87 -4.18
C ILE A 102 1.99 11.60 -2.76
N GLU A 103 1.19 10.90 -1.96
CA GLU A 103 1.53 10.58 -0.58
C GLU A 103 1.03 9.19 -0.19
N LEU A 104 1.74 8.55 0.74
CA LEU A 104 1.26 7.36 1.43
C LEU A 104 0.63 7.79 2.76
N ARG A 105 -0.66 7.49 2.95
CA ARG A 105 -1.39 7.87 4.16
C ARG A 105 -2.32 6.78 4.63
N ARG A 106 -2.40 6.62 5.95
CA ARG A 106 -3.33 5.69 6.57
C ARG A 106 -4.74 6.27 6.60
N ASN A 107 -5.72 5.50 6.15
CA ASN A 107 -7.11 5.85 6.30
C ASN A 107 -7.56 5.62 7.75
N GLY A 108 -8.04 6.66 8.43
CA GLY A 108 -8.41 6.60 9.85
C GLY A 108 -9.60 5.69 10.17
N LEU A 109 -10.47 5.39 9.20
CA LEU A 109 -11.62 4.52 9.40
C LEU A 109 -11.29 3.06 9.10
N THR A 110 -10.66 2.79 7.96
CA THR A 110 -10.38 1.42 7.52
C THR A 110 -9.08 0.87 8.06
N LEU A 111 -8.23 1.73 8.63
CA LEU A 111 -6.86 1.43 9.07
C LEU A 111 -5.93 0.92 7.96
N VAL A 112 -6.38 0.96 6.71
CA VAL A 112 -5.62 0.53 5.53
C VAL A 112 -4.78 1.69 5.02
N ASN A 113 -3.48 1.45 4.78
CA ASN A 113 -2.63 2.40 4.08
C ASN A 113 -3.06 2.50 2.62
N SER A 114 -3.04 3.71 2.09
CA SER A 114 -3.38 4.00 0.70
C SER A 114 -2.45 5.05 0.14
N ILE A 115 -2.04 4.88 -1.11
CA ILE A 115 -1.37 5.92 -1.88
C ILE A 115 -2.46 6.86 -2.38
N TYR A 116 -2.35 8.14 -2.01
CA TYR A 116 -3.23 9.19 -2.48
C TYR A 116 -2.51 9.96 -3.58
N VAL A 117 -3.07 9.92 -4.79
CA VAL A 117 -2.57 10.68 -5.94
C VAL A 117 -3.52 11.83 -6.20
N GLU A 118 -3.07 13.05 -5.98
CA GLU A 118 -3.83 14.27 -6.29
C GLU A 118 -3.47 14.72 -7.70
N SER A 119 -4.49 14.97 -8.52
CA SER A 119 -4.35 15.52 -9.86
C SER A 119 -4.32 17.04 -9.81
N ILE A 120 -3.74 17.67 -10.85
CA ILE A 120 -3.78 19.12 -11.08
C ILE A 120 -5.23 19.66 -11.09
N GLU A 121 -6.20 18.85 -11.49
CA GLU A 121 -7.64 19.18 -11.46
C GLU A 121 -8.25 19.13 -10.05
N GLY A 122 -7.47 18.81 -9.02
CA GLY A 122 -7.94 18.68 -7.64
C GLY A 122 -8.66 17.37 -7.32
N LYS A 123 -8.68 16.40 -8.24
CA LYS A 123 -9.23 15.06 -8.00
C LYS A 123 -8.22 14.21 -7.25
N THR A 124 -8.67 13.48 -6.23
CA THR A 124 -7.83 12.58 -5.45
C THR A 124 -8.18 11.12 -5.75
N PHE A 125 -7.17 10.33 -6.09
CA PHE A 125 -7.28 8.91 -6.41
C PHE A 125 -6.65 8.07 -5.29
N PRO A 126 -7.43 7.46 -4.39
CA PRO A 126 -6.88 6.58 -3.37
C PRO A 126 -6.64 5.17 -3.94
N ILE A 127 -5.41 4.68 -3.81
CA ILE A 127 -4.97 3.36 -4.21
C ILE A 127 -4.66 2.57 -2.94
N PRO A 128 -5.51 1.63 -2.49
CA PRO A 128 -5.26 0.85 -1.29
C PRO A 128 -4.03 -0.04 -1.44
N THR A 129 -3.08 0.06 -0.51
CA THR A 129 -1.88 -0.78 -0.47
C THR A 129 -2.01 -1.95 0.51
N TYR A 130 -3.03 -1.92 1.37
CA TYR A 130 -3.31 -2.95 2.38
C TYR A 130 -2.13 -3.24 3.32
N ASP A 131 -1.33 -2.22 3.65
CA ASP A 131 -0.09 -2.32 4.43
C ASP A 131 0.96 -3.30 3.83
N LEU A 132 0.86 -3.57 2.53
CA LEU A 132 1.77 -4.47 1.80
C LEU A 132 2.95 -3.73 1.16
N ILE A 133 2.99 -2.41 1.26
CA ILE A 133 4.06 -1.51 0.81
C ILE A 133 4.37 -0.60 2.00
N ASP A 134 5.63 -0.53 2.40
CA ASP A 134 6.07 0.39 3.44
C ASP A 134 6.48 1.76 2.87
N ASP A 135 6.85 2.70 3.76
CA ASP A 135 7.23 4.06 3.37
C ASP A 135 8.49 4.08 2.49
N THR A 136 9.44 3.16 2.74
CA THR A 136 10.70 3.07 2.00
C THR A 136 10.47 2.51 0.61
N ASP A 137 9.74 1.38 0.51
CA ASP A 137 9.34 0.79 -0.77
C ASP A 137 8.52 1.77 -1.61
N PHE A 138 7.56 2.47 -0.98
CA PHE A 138 6.77 3.51 -1.61
C PHE A 138 7.65 4.64 -2.18
N ALA A 139 8.58 5.16 -1.37
CA ALA A 139 9.44 6.27 -1.78
C ALA A 139 10.34 5.87 -2.95
N VAL A 140 10.97 4.70 -2.89
CA VAL A 140 11.80 4.17 -3.99
C VAL A 140 10.98 3.98 -5.26
N LEU A 141 9.78 3.39 -5.14
CA LEU A 141 8.90 3.13 -6.27
C LEU A 141 8.49 4.42 -7.00
N ILE A 142 8.07 5.45 -6.24
CA ILE A 142 7.68 6.74 -6.82
C ILE A 142 8.89 7.41 -7.45
N ASP A 143 10.00 7.47 -6.73
CA ASP A 143 11.22 8.15 -7.18
C ASP A 143 11.81 7.51 -8.44
N GLN A 144 11.78 6.19 -8.54
CA GLN A 144 12.34 5.46 -9.67
C GLN A 144 11.44 5.44 -10.92
N HIS A 145 10.11 5.33 -10.73
CA HIS A 145 9.21 5.01 -11.84
C HIS A 145 8.25 6.13 -12.22
N ILE A 146 7.97 7.07 -11.33
CA ILE A 146 6.97 8.13 -11.56
C ILE A 146 7.64 9.50 -11.61
N TYR A 147 8.53 9.80 -10.65
CA TYR A 147 9.23 11.08 -10.54
C TYR A 147 9.86 11.58 -11.85
N PRO A 148 10.57 10.77 -12.66
CA PRO A 148 11.20 11.27 -13.90
C PRO A 148 10.20 11.89 -14.88
N TYR A 149 8.95 11.45 -14.84
CA TYR A 149 7.89 11.84 -15.77
C TYR A 149 6.89 12.84 -15.18
N MET A 150 7.04 13.23 -13.91
CA MET A 150 6.21 14.25 -13.27
C MET A 150 6.48 15.64 -13.88
N ASN A 151 5.48 16.53 -13.77
CA ASN A 151 5.68 17.94 -14.05
C ASN A 151 6.59 18.62 -13.00
N MET A 152 7.08 19.82 -13.29
CA MET A 152 8.05 20.54 -12.43
C MET A 152 7.50 20.84 -11.03
N GLU A 153 6.22 21.17 -10.91
CA GLU A 153 5.56 21.47 -9.63
C GLU A 153 5.49 20.21 -8.75
N ALA A 154 5.05 19.10 -9.31
CA ALA A 154 5.00 17.82 -8.60
C ALA A 154 6.39 17.32 -8.20
N LYS A 155 7.43 17.51 -9.03
CA LYS A 155 8.81 17.21 -8.68
C LYS A 155 9.28 18.01 -7.48
N ALA A 156 9.04 19.31 -7.48
CA ALA A 156 9.42 20.18 -6.37
C ALA A 156 8.71 19.80 -5.05
N MET A 157 7.44 19.42 -5.12
CA MET A 157 6.71 18.92 -3.95
C MET A 157 7.27 17.59 -3.45
N TRP A 158 7.58 16.66 -4.36
CA TRP A 158 8.18 15.37 -4.01
C TRP A 158 9.57 15.53 -3.40
N ASP A 159 10.43 16.39 -3.96
CA ASP A 159 11.78 16.67 -3.43
C ASP A 159 11.73 17.27 -2.02
N GLY A 160 10.70 18.04 -1.69
CA GLY A 160 10.48 18.54 -0.34
C GLY A 160 9.97 17.49 0.65
N GLN A 161 9.41 16.38 0.16
CA GLN A 161 8.80 15.31 0.95
C GLN A 161 9.75 14.12 1.15
N VAL A 162 10.51 13.74 0.12
CA VAL A 162 11.36 12.55 0.13
C VAL A 162 12.69 12.83 0.84
N ASN A 163 13.10 11.91 1.72
CA ASN A 163 14.41 11.95 2.37
C ASN A 163 15.36 10.96 1.67
N LEU A 164 16.06 11.44 0.63
CA LEU A 164 16.99 10.62 -0.15
C LEU A 164 18.15 10.07 0.70
N LYS A 165 18.62 10.82 1.71
CA LYS A 165 19.66 10.34 2.61
C LYS A 165 19.19 9.13 3.40
N LYS A 166 17.97 9.20 3.94
CA LYS A 166 17.37 8.06 4.64
C LYS A 166 17.21 6.85 3.72
N LEU A 167 16.76 7.04 2.48
CA LEU A 167 16.64 5.95 1.49
C LEU A 167 17.99 5.31 1.18
N TYR A 168 19.05 6.11 1.11
CA TYR A 168 20.40 5.58 0.93
C TYR A 168 20.85 4.76 2.16
N ASP A 169 20.65 5.29 3.37
CA ASP A 169 21.04 4.63 4.62
C ASP A 169 20.24 3.32 4.85
N ASP A 170 18.95 3.29 4.52
CA ASP A 170 18.06 2.15 4.79
C ASP A 170 18.22 1.02 3.74
N VAL A 171 18.30 1.36 2.45
CA VAL A 171 18.23 0.38 1.34
C VAL A 171 19.29 0.59 0.26
N GLY A 172 20.22 1.52 0.44
CA GLY A 172 21.27 1.81 -0.54
C GLY A 172 20.73 2.44 -1.84
N TYR A 173 19.56 3.09 -1.78
CA TYR A 173 18.96 3.71 -2.96
C TYR A 173 19.62 5.03 -3.30
N GLU A 174 20.05 5.16 -4.55
CA GLU A 174 20.52 6.40 -5.14
C GLU A 174 19.65 6.79 -6.33
N ARG A 175 19.18 8.05 -6.35
CA ARG A 175 18.42 8.58 -7.48
C ARG A 175 19.29 8.63 -8.72
N LYS A 176 18.87 7.98 -9.80
CA LYS A 176 19.55 8.08 -11.10
C LYS A 176 19.35 9.46 -11.71
N ALA A 177 20.40 9.96 -12.37
CA ALA A 177 20.29 11.21 -13.11
C ALA A 177 19.22 11.07 -14.21
N GLU A 178 18.44 12.13 -14.43
CA GLU A 178 17.31 12.14 -15.41
C GLU A 178 17.71 11.66 -16.81
N ASN A 179 18.94 11.94 -17.22
CA ASN A 179 19.50 11.55 -18.53
C ASN A 179 19.73 10.03 -18.67
N GLU A 180 19.95 9.30 -17.56
CA GLU A 180 20.17 7.85 -17.59
C GLU A 180 18.87 7.06 -17.69
N VAL A 181 17.78 7.60 -17.14
CA VAL A 181 16.46 6.96 -17.17
C VAL A 181 15.88 7.00 -18.59
N ILE A 182 16.13 8.08 -19.33
CA ILE A 182 15.63 8.28 -20.70
C ILE A 182 16.44 7.45 -21.73
N THR A 183 17.74 7.25 -21.50
CA THR A 183 18.63 6.50 -22.41
C THR A 183 18.55 4.98 -22.21
N GLY A 184 18.07 4.47 -21.09
CA GLY A 184 17.93 3.03 -20.85
C GLY A 184 16.69 2.38 -21.51
N ILE A 185 15.95 3.10 -22.34
CA ILE A 185 14.72 2.63 -23.02
C ILE A 185 14.96 2.29 -24.50
N TYR A 186 16.21 2.24 -24.96
CA TYR A 186 16.56 1.86 -26.35
C TYR A 186 17.20 0.47 -26.43
#